data_b0e9d0a63f8df61972d44ab53cafb1b2
#
_entry.id   b0e9d0a63f8df61972d44ab53cafb1b2
#
_cell.length_a   1.000
_cell.length_b   1.000
_cell.length_c   1.000
_cell.angle_alpha   90.00
_cell.angle_beta   90.00
_cell.angle_gamma   90.00
#
_symmetry.space_group_name_H-M   'P 1'
#
loop_
_entity.id
_entity.type
_entity.pdbx_description
1 polymer ?
#
loop_
_entity_poly.entity_id
_entity_poly.type
_entity_poly.pdbx_seq_one_letter_code
_entity_poly.pdbx_strand_id
1 'polypeptide(L)'
;MIETVISPAIETLKKFLREGKKFDLIFIDADKGNYKNYYELCLNLINKKALIIFDNVLWHGEVFKKNVTDDQTNVMREFNKHIKHDSRVEKIILPLGDGLTICRKV
;
A
#
# COMPACT_ATOMS: atom_id res chain seq x y z
N MET A 1 -10.22 13.17 -12.82
CA MET A 1 -11.46 13.29 -12.02
C MET A 1 -11.24 12.66 -10.65
N ILE A 2 -11.74 13.31 -9.61
CA ILE A 2 -11.68 12.81 -8.23
C ILE A 2 -13.09 12.42 -7.81
N GLU A 3 -13.26 11.17 -7.41
CA GLU A 3 -14.52 10.69 -6.83
C GLU A 3 -14.32 10.41 -5.36
N THR A 4 -15.27 10.80 -4.53
CA THR A 4 -15.28 10.49 -3.10
C THR A 4 -16.31 9.41 -2.83
N VAL A 5 -15.87 8.31 -2.23
CA VAL A 5 -16.74 7.18 -1.87
C VAL A 5 -16.66 6.97 -0.36
N ILE A 6 -17.83 6.93 0.29
CA ILE A 6 -17.90 6.70 1.73
C ILE A 6 -18.37 5.25 1.96
N SER A 7 -17.42 4.38 2.26
CA SER A 7 -17.65 2.97 2.58
C SER A 7 -16.35 2.37 3.10
N PRO A 8 -16.36 1.17 3.70
CA PRO A 8 -15.12 0.47 4.03
C PRO A 8 -14.26 0.30 2.77
N ALA A 9 -12.98 0.70 2.87
CA ALA A 9 -12.09 0.76 1.70
C ALA A 9 -11.96 -0.58 0.98
N ILE A 10 -11.88 -1.70 1.71
CA ILE A 10 -11.80 -3.03 1.11
C ILE A 10 -13.01 -3.32 0.23
N GLU A 11 -14.22 -2.99 0.70
CA GLU A 11 -15.44 -3.22 -0.06
C GLU A 11 -15.50 -2.36 -1.30
N THR A 12 -15.07 -1.10 -1.19
CA THR A 12 -15.00 -0.18 -2.33
C THR A 12 -14.03 -0.69 -3.40
N LEU A 13 -12.86 -1.16 -2.98
CA LEU A 13 -11.87 -1.72 -3.91
C LEU A 13 -12.40 -2.96 -4.63
N LYS A 14 -13.07 -3.84 -3.90
CA LYS A 14 -13.70 -5.02 -4.50
C LYS A 14 -14.79 -4.65 -5.51
N LYS A 15 -15.57 -3.61 -5.20
CA LYS A 15 -16.57 -3.08 -6.12
C LYS A 15 -15.92 -2.58 -7.41
N PHE A 16 -14.84 -1.79 -7.30
CA PHE A 16 -14.12 -1.30 -8.46
C PHE A 16 -13.57 -2.44 -9.32
N LEU A 17 -13.09 -3.51 -8.72
CA LEU A 17 -12.66 -4.69 -9.45
C LEU A 17 -13.79 -5.32 -10.24
N ARG A 18 -14.97 -5.45 -9.63
CA ARG A 18 -16.16 -6.01 -10.31
C ARG A 18 -16.59 -5.13 -11.47
N GLU A 19 -16.41 -3.81 -11.36
CA GLU A 19 -16.75 -2.85 -12.40
C GLU A 19 -15.67 -2.72 -13.50
N GLY A 20 -14.54 -3.37 -13.34
CA GLY A 20 -13.45 -3.30 -14.29
C GLY A 20 -12.73 -1.96 -14.33
N LYS A 21 -12.82 -1.17 -13.26
CA LYS A 21 -12.14 0.13 -13.19
C LYS A 21 -10.63 -0.03 -13.13
N LYS A 22 -9.92 0.93 -13.74
CA LYS A 22 -8.47 1.02 -13.72
C LYS A 22 -8.04 2.44 -13.36
N PHE A 23 -6.94 2.55 -12.63
CA PHE A 23 -6.41 3.82 -12.16
C PHE A 23 -4.94 3.96 -12.55
N ASP A 24 -4.48 5.20 -12.67
CA ASP A 24 -3.07 5.51 -12.94
C ASP A 24 -2.29 5.82 -11.67
N LEU A 25 -2.99 6.16 -10.60
CA LEU A 25 -2.40 6.49 -9.31
C LEU A 25 -3.37 6.12 -8.19
N ILE A 26 -2.88 5.38 -7.21
CA ILE A 26 -3.63 5.09 -5.98
C ILE A 26 -2.74 5.49 -4.80
N PHE A 27 -3.28 6.31 -3.89
CA PHE A 27 -2.61 6.70 -2.65
C PHE A 27 -3.34 6.03 -1.48
N ILE A 28 -2.59 5.34 -0.63
CA ILE A 28 -3.15 4.60 0.51
C ILE A 28 -2.62 5.17 1.82
N ASP A 29 -3.53 5.69 2.62
CA ASP A 29 -3.30 6.13 3.98
C ASP A 29 -4.49 5.66 4.82
N ALA A 30 -4.44 4.41 5.27
CA ALA A 30 -5.58 3.72 5.87
C ALA A 30 -5.13 2.85 7.04
N ASP A 31 -5.98 1.92 7.46
CA ASP A 31 -5.67 1.00 8.55
C ASP A 31 -4.53 0.05 8.16
N LYS A 32 -3.45 0.11 8.93
CA LYS A 32 -2.18 -0.56 8.59
C LYS A 32 -2.31 -2.08 8.55
N GLY A 33 -3.18 -2.66 9.37
CA GLY A 33 -3.42 -4.10 9.38
C GLY A 33 -3.93 -4.65 8.04
N ASN A 34 -4.49 -3.80 7.18
CA ASN A 34 -5.01 -4.18 5.87
C ASN A 34 -4.13 -3.75 4.69
N TYR A 35 -2.93 -3.18 4.93
CA TYR A 35 -2.07 -2.71 3.84
C TYR A 35 -1.75 -3.79 2.82
N LYS A 36 -1.49 -5.01 3.27
CA LYS A 36 -1.23 -6.13 2.38
C LYS A 36 -2.43 -6.46 1.49
N ASN A 37 -3.63 -6.42 2.05
CA ASN A 37 -4.88 -6.63 1.32
C ASN A 37 -5.13 -5.51 0.32
N TYR A 38 -4.93 -4.26 0.73
CA TYR A 38 -5.04 -3.11 -0.18
C TYR A 38 -4.06 -3.24 -1.35
N TYR A 39 -2.83 -3.63 -1.07
CA TYR A 39 -1.81 -3.79 -2.09
C TYR A 39 -2.23 -4.81 -3.15
N GLU A 40 -2.68 -5.99 -2.73
CA GLU A 40 -3.09 -7.04 -3.66
C GLU A 40 -4.31 -6.62 -4.50
N LEU A 41 -5.30 -5.98 -3.88
CA LEU A 41 -6.46 -5.46 -4.61
C LEU A 41 -6.06 -4.36 -5.59
N CYS A 42 -5.23 -3.43 -5.16
CA CYS A 42 -4.82 -2.30 -5.99
C CYS A 42 -3.97 -2.71 -7.18
N LEU A 43 -3.16 -3.76 -7.07
CA LEU A 43 -2.40 -4.28 -8.20
C LEU A 43 -3.29 -4.67 -9.37
N ASN A 44 -4.51 -5.11 -9.09
CA ASN A 44 -5.48 -5.47 -10.12
C ASN A 44 -6.31 -4.28 -10.60
N LEU A 45 -6.16 -3.12 -9.94
CA LEU A 45 -6.89 -1.90 -10.28
C LEU A 45 -6.06 -0.87 -11.03
N ILE A 46 -4.78 -1.14 -11.27
CA ILE A 46 -3.88 -0.20 -11.93
C ILE A 46 -3.40 -0.72 -13.27
N ASN A 47 -3.16 0.20 -14.17
CA ASN A 47 -2.54 -0.08 -15.46
C ASN A 47 -1.04 -0.32 -15.30
N LYS A 48 -0.41 -0.91 -16.32
CA LYS A 48 1.06 -1.02 -16.36
C LYS A 48 1.68 0.36 -16.23
N LYS A 49 2.77 0.47 -15.48
CA LYS A 49 3.49 1.71 -15.17
C LYS A 49 2.73 2.68 -14.26
N ALA A 50 1.53 2.31 -13.81
CA ALA A 50 0.80 3.09 -12.80
C ALA A 50 1.43 2.94 -11.43
N LEU A 51 1.11 3.87 -10.53
CA LEU A 51 1.73 3.97 -9.22
C LEU A 51 0.75 3.64 -8.10
N ILE A 52 1.24 2.94 -7.08
CA ILE A 52 0.59 2.83 -5.78
C ILE A 52 1.53 3.42 -4.75
N ILE A 53 1.02 4.34 -3.92
CA ILE A 53 1.79 5.01 -2.88
C ILE A 53 1.20 4.66 -1.52
N PHE A 54 2.04 4.15 -0.61
CA PHE A 54 1.66 3.84 0.77
C PHE A 54 2.36 4.79 1.73
N ASP A 55 1.60 5.40 2.63
CA ASP A 55 2.14 6.26 3.68
C ASP A 55 2.41 5.48 4.96
N ASN A 56 3.20 6.08 5.85
CA ASN A 56 3.50 5.58 7.20
C ASN A 56 4.22 4.23 7.24
N VAL A 57 4.98 3.88 6.20
CA VAL A 57 5.63 2.56 6.11
C VAL A 57 6.80 2.38 7.07
N LEU A 58 7.40 3.47 7.56
CA LEU A 58 8.48 3.41 8.56
C LEU A 58 7.95 3.36 9.98
N TRP A 59 6.67 3.65 10.17
CA TRP A 59 5.95 3.55 11.44
C TRP A 59 6.70 4.24 12.57
N HIS A 60 6.95 5.56 12.41
CA HIS A 60 7.70 6.40 13.34
C HIS A 60 9.12 5.89 13.62
N GLY A 61 9.72 5.17 12.66
CA GLY A 61 11.03 4.55 12.81
C GLY A 61 11.03 3.25 13.61
N GLU A 62 9.88 2.80 14.12
CA GLU A 62 9.78 1.60 14.94
C GLU A 62 10.22 0.33 14.21
N VAL A 63 10.03 0.28 12.87
CA VAL A 63 10.41 -0.88 12.06
C VAL A 63 11.93 -1.17 12.11
N PHE A 64 12.75 -0.17 12.44
CA PHE A 64 14.21 -0.32 12.56
C PHE A 64 14.68 -0.73 13.95
N LYS A 65 13.80 -0.72 14.95
CA LYS A 65 14.13 -1.01 16.35
C LYS A 65 13.94 -2.49 16.63
N LYS A 66 15.03 -3.21 16.86
CA LYS A 66 15.00 -4.68 17.07
C LYS A 66 14.20 -5.10 18.30
N ASN A 67 14.16 -4.25 19.32
CA ASN A 67 13.45 -4.53 20.56
C ASN A 67 11.97 -4.16 20.55
N VAL A 68 11.46 -3.60 19.46
CA VAL A 68 10.03 -3.28 19.32
C VAL A 68 9.37 -4.44 18.57
N THR A 69 8.46 -5.13 19.25
CA THR A 69 7.81 -6.34 18.72
C THR A 69 6.29 -6.31 18.86
N ASP A 70 5.68 -5.12 19.02
CA ASP A 70 4.24 -5.00 19.04
C ASP A 70 3.62 -5.38 17.69
N ASP A 71 2.33 -5.75 17.71
CA ASP A 71 1.64 -6.28 16.52
C ASP A 71 1.66 -5.30 15.34
N GLN A 72 1.45 -4.00 15.60
CA GLN A 72 1.41 -2.99 14.54
C GLN A 72 2.78 -2.87 13.85
N THR A 73 3.87 -2.85 14.62
CA THR A 73 5.22 -2.78 14.06
C THR A 73 5.54 -4.02 13.25
N ASN A 74 5.18 -5.21 13.74
CA ASN A 74 5.38 -6.45 13.02
C ASN A 74 4.58 -6.51 11.73
N VAL A 75 3.35 -6.02 11.72
CA VAL A 75 2.52 -5.93 10.53
C VAL A 75 3.20 -5.06 9.46
N MET A 76 3.77 -3.91 9.86
CA MET A 76 4.48 -3.03 8.92
C MET A 76 5.76 -3.66 8.39
N ARG A 77 6.51 -4.39 9.25
CA ARG A 77 7.70 -5.13 8.81
C ARG A 77 7.35 -6.19 7.77
N GLU A 78 6.30 -6.96 8.02
CA GLU A 78 5.83 -7.99 7.09
C GLU A 78 5.37 -7.39 5.76
N PHE A 79 4.65 -6.28 5.81
CA PHE A 79 4.22 -5.55 4.62
C PHE A 79 5.42 -5.08 3.80
N ASN A 80 6.39 -4.44 4.45
CA ASN A 80 7.58 -3.93 3.77
C ASN A 80 8.38 -5.08 3.12
N LYS A 81 8.49 -6.19 3.81
CA LYS A 81 9.16 -7.40 3.31
C LYS A 81 8.41 -7.99 2.12
N HIS A 82 7.10 -8.04 2.19
CA HIS A 82 6.25 -8.56 1.11
C HIS A 82 6.49 -7.79 -0.19
N ILE A 83 6.49 -6.46 -0.11
CA ILE A 83 6.74 -5.61 -1.29
C ILE A 83 8.17 -5.77 -1.78
N LYS A 84 9.15 -5.83 -0.88
CA LYS A 84 10.56 -5.97 -1.24
C LYS A 84 10.81 -7.16 -2.15
N HIS A 85 10.11 -8.26 -1.92
CA HIS A 85 10.30 -9.50 -2.67
C HIS A 85 9.34 -9.69 -3.84
N ASP A 86 8.48 -8.68 -4.12
CA ASP A 86 7.49 -8.79 -5.19
C ASP A 86 8.04 -8.27 -6.51
N SER A 87 8.19 -9.15 -7.48
CA SER A 87 8.71 -8.82 -8.81
C SER A 87 7.68 -8.15 -9.74
N ARG A 88 6.41 -8.09 -9.33
CA ARG A 88 5.35 -7.46 -10.12
C ARG A 88 5.45 -5.95 -10.13
N VAL A 89 6.24 -5.37 -9.24
CA VAL A 89 6.42 -3.94 -9.11
C VAL A 89 7.89 -3.57 -8.98
N GLU A 90 8.24 -2.39 -9.49
CA GLU A 90 9.44 -1.67 -9.08
C GLU A 90 9.07 -0.83 -7.87
N LYS A 91 9.95 -0.69 -6.89
CA LYS A 91 9.64 -0.02 -5.62
C LYS A 91 10.79 0.78 -5.09
N ILE A 92 10.42 1.82 -4.35
CA ILE A 92 11.36 2.70 -3.65
C ILE A 92 10.69 3.18 -2.37
N ILE A 93 11.47 3.31 -1.30
CA ILE A 93 11.01 3.91 -0.04
C ILE A 93 11.67 5.28 0.08
N LEU A 94 10.85 6.31 0.23
CA LEU A 94 11.32 7.67 0.46
C LEU A 94 11.17 8.01 1.94
N PRO A 95 12.23 8.51 2.61
CA PRO A 95 12.17 8.86 4.03
C PRO A 95 11.54 10.25 4.25
N LEU A 96 10.40 10.49 3.66
CA LEU A 96 9.62 11.72 3.82
C LEU A 96 8.53 11.47 4.85
N GLY A 97 8.42 12.36 5.85
CA GLY A 97 7.48 12.16 6.95
C GLY A 97 7.70 10.82 7.62
N ASP A 98 6.69 9.99 7.67
CA ASP A 98 6.74 8.65 8.28
C ASP A 98 7.06 7.54 7.25
N GLY A 99 7.64 7.93 6.14
CA GLY A 99 8.04 7.02 5.06
C GLY A 99 6.95 6.80 4.03
N LEU A 100 7.34 6.87 2.75
CA LEU A 100 6.45 6.57 1.62
C LEU A 100 7.05 5.42 0.82
N THR A 101 6.26 4.40 0.55
CA THR A 101 6.61 3.38 -0.43
C THR A 101 5.89 3.70 -1.73
N ILE A 102 6.66 3.83 -2.80
CA ILE A 102 6.12 4.04 -4.14
C ILE A 102 6.35 2.77 -4.94
N CYS A 103 5.29 2.17 -5.42
CA CYS A 103 5.33 0.98 -6.27
C CYS A 103 4.86 1.33 -7.67
N ARG A 104 5.61 0.91 -8.67
CA ARG A 104 5.23 1.05 -10.07
C ARG A 104 5.03 -0.33 -10.67
N LYS A 105 3.84 -0.60 -11.21
CA LYS A 105 3.54 -1.88 -11.83
C LYS A 105 4.37 -2.07 -13.11
N VAL A 106 5.04 -3.19 -13.20
CA VAL A 106 5.88 -3.53 -14.36
C VAL A 106 5.07 -3.98 -15.56
#